data_a49b979904ebe12789906ae9e133382d
#
_entry.id   a49b979904ebe12789906ae9e133382d
#
_cell.length_a   1.000
_cell.length_b   1.000
_cell.length_c   1.000
_cell.angle_alpha   90.00
_cell.angle_beta   90.00
_cell.angle_gamma   90.00
#
_symmetry.space_group_name_H-M   'P 1'
#
loop_
_entity.id
_entity.type
_entity.pdbx_description
1 polymer ?
#
loop_
_entity_poly.entity_id
_entity_poly.type
_entity_poly.pdbx_seq_one_letter_code
_entity_poly.pdbx_strand_id
1 'polypeptide(L)'
;MKQPYWETKEYQFNHGGHKDHTEVAEISSNYGYSENELATLVIGCAIEVHRRLGPGLLESAYMKCLTFELQSKGLKIEIEKPLPLVYKGLRMDIGYRLDILVENTLIVEIKSVEAINDVHIAQCLTYLKLADKKLALLINFNTSPLKQGIKRLINGQLLSLK
;
A
#
# COMPACT_ATOMS: atom_id res chain seq x y z
N MET A 1 8.37 2.85 -38.99
CA MET A 1 8.60 2.23 -37.67
C MET A 1 8.32 3.29 -36.61
N LYS A 2 7.28 3.07 -35.77
CA LYS A 2 6.97 4.01 -34.68
C LYS A 2 7.92 3.70 -33.52
N GLN A 3 8.64 4.70 -33.03
CA GLN A 3 9.53 4.62 -31.88
C GLN A 3 8.73 4.27 -30.62
N PRO A 4 9.27 3.44 -29.70
CA PRO A 4 8.56 3.04 -28.49
C PRO A 4 8.39 4.24 -27.55
N TYR A 5 7.23 4.28 -26.90
CA TYR A 5 6.68 5.38 -26.10
C TYR A 5 7.50 5.80 -24.85
N TRP A 6 8.62 5.14 -24.55
CA TRP A 6 9.45 5.39 -23.39
C TRP A 6 10.73 6.20 -23.67
N GLU A 7 10.94 6.67 -24.90
CA GLU A 7 12.21 7.29 -25.32
C GLU A 7 12.21 8.82 -25.41
N THR A 8 11.26 9.54 -24.86
CA THR A 8 11.35 11.01 -24.81
C THR A 8 10.62 11.61 -23.62
N LYS A 9 11.37 11.90 -22.55
CA LYS A 9 11.36 13.17 -21.82
C LYS A 9 12.42 13.14 -20.72
N GLU A 10 13.53 13.84 -21.01
CA GLU A 10 14.45 14.32 -19.97
C GLU A 10 13.65 15.21 -19.00
N TYR A 11 13.56 14.80 -17.74
CA TYR A 11 13.10 15.67 -16.68
C TYR A 11 14.28 16.57 -16.27
N GLN A 12 14.35 17.76 -16.85
CA GLN A 12 15.14 18.84 -16.30
C GLN A 12 14.49 19.31 -15.00
N PHE A 13 15.19 19.10 -13.88
CA PHE A 13 14.86 19.75 -12.61
C PHE A 13 15.09 21.27 -12.77
N ASN A 14 14.01 22.02 -12.90
CA ASN A 14 14.07 23.47 -12.83
C ASN A 14 14.01 23.89 -11.35
N HIS A 15 15.14 24.33 -10.82
CA HIS A 15 15.21 25.07 -9.57
C HIS A 15 14.73 26.50 -9.82
N GLY A 16 13.55 26.84 -9.36
CA GLY A 16 13.11 28.22 -9.37
C GLY A 16 11.64 28.39 -9.02
N GLY A 17 11.35 28.89 -7.81
CA GLY A 17 10.03 29.41 -7.45
C GLY A 17 9.45 28.87 -6.14
N HIS A 18 10.02 29.32 -5.03
CA HIS A 18 9.36 29.34 -3.72
C HIS A 18 8.04 30.10 -3.81
N LYS A 19 6.93 29.47 -3.43
CA LYS A 19 5.92 30.01 -2.52
C LYS A 19 4.85 28.96 -2.17
N ASP A 20 4.67 28.74 -0.85
CA ASP A 20 3.43 28.33 -0.17
C ASP A 20 2.90 26.90 -0.31
N HIS A 21 3.79 25.90 -0.19
CA HIS A 21 3.35 24.52 0.12
C HIS A 21 3.78 24.04 1.51
N THR A 22 4.48 24.87 2.28
CA THR A 22 5.04 24.47 3.59
C THR A 22 3.99 24.48 4.70
N GLU A 23 3.02 25.38 4.66
CA GLU A 23 1.98 25.48 5.70
C GLU A 23 0.96 24.33 5.65
N VAL A 24 0.61 23.83 4.46
CA VAL A 24 -0.37 22.73 4.32
C VAL A 24 0.26 21.39 4.73
N ALA A 25 1.56 21.21 4.49
CA ALA A 25 2.28 19.99 4.87
C ALA A 25 2.54 19.91 6.38
N GLU A 26 2.79 21.05 7.06
CA GLU A 26 2.98 21.10 8.52
C GLU A 26 1.67 20.91 9.31
N ILE A 27 0.53 21.33 8.77
CA ILE A 27 -0.79 21.11 9.37
C ILE A 27 -1.18 19.62 9.30
N SER A 28 -0.76 18.90 8.25
CA SER A 28 -1.01 17.46 8.11
C SER A 28 -0.18 16.59 9.07
N SER A 29 0.94 17.10 9.59
CA SER A 29 1.84 16.34 10.48
C SER A 29 1.36 16.21 11.92
N ASN A 30 0.35 16.98 12.34
CA ASN A 30 -0.17 16.98 13.71
C ASN A 30 -1.47 16.18 13.89
N TYR A 31 -2.16 15.81 12.81
CA TYR A 31 -3.32 14.91 12.83
C TYR A 31 -3.02 13.74 11.88
N GLY A 32 -2.61 12.61 12.46
CA GLY A 32 -2.34 11.40 11.68
C GLY A 32 -3.55 11.00 10.83
N TYR A 33 -3.32 10.46 9.64
CA TYR A 33 -4.38 9.90 8.79
C TYR A 33 -5.16 8.81 9.52
N SER A 34 -6.48 8.81 9.38
CA SER A 34 -7.30 7.67 9.75
C SER A 34 -7.06 6.48 8.79
N GLU A 35 -7.39 5.27 9.25
CA GLU A 35 -7.29 4.07 8.42
C GLU A 35 -8.08 4.21 7.11
N ASN A 36 -9.24 4.88 7.15
CA ASN A 36 -10.11 5.07 5.98
C ASN A 36 -9.51 6.06 4.98
N GLU A 37 -8.90 7.14 5.43
CA GLU A 37 -8.21 8.11 4.57
C GLU A 37 -7.01 7.45 3.88
N LEU A 38 -6.18 6.71 4.63
CA LEU A 38 -5.07 5.95 4.06
C LEU A 38 -5.56 4.92 3.04
N ALA A 39 -6.62 4.19 3.35
CA ALA A 39 -7.18 3.21 2.41
C ALA A 39 -7.62 3.88 1.10
N THR A 40 -8.24 5.05 1.16
CA THR A 40 -8.65 5.80 -0.03
C THR A 40 -7.45 6.23 -0.87
N LEU A 41 -6.40 6.76 -0.23
CA LEU A 41 -5.16 7.15 -0.91
C LEU A 41 -4.45 5.95 -1.57
N VAL A 42 -4.31 4.84 -0.82
CA VAL A 42 -3.67 3.62 -1.34
C VAL A 42 -4.45 3.04 -2.51
N ILE A 43 -5.77 2.96 -2.43
CA ILE A 43 -6.61 2.47 -3.53
C ILE A 43 -6.44 3.35 -4.76
N GLY A 44 -6.40 4.67 -4.61
CA GLY A 44 -6.15 5.61 -5.70
C GLY A 44 -4.80 5.36 -6.38
N CYS A 45 -3.72 5.20 -5.61
CA CYS A 45 -2.39 4.86 -6.12
C CYS A 45 -2.36 3.49 -6.82
N ALA A 46 -3.01 2.48 -6.22
CA ALA A 46 -3.08 1.13 -6.80
C ALA A 46 -3.82 1.13 -8.15
N ILE A 47 -4.92 1.88 -8.27
CA ILE A 47 -5.65 2.05 -9.53
C ILE A 47 -4.77 2.73 -10.58
N GLU A 48 -3.98 3.74 -10.21
CA GLU A 48 -3.05 4.41 -11.13
C GLU A 48 -1.97 3.45 -11.64
N VAL A 49 -1.35 2.67 -10.74
CA VAL A 49 -0.39 1.63 -11.12
C VAL A 49 -1.02 0.63 -12.08
N HIS A 50 -2.21 0.10 -11.75
CA HIS A 50 -2.90 -0.88 -12.59
C HIS A 50 -3.33 -0.30 -13.94
N ARG A 51 -3.76 0.95 -13.98
CA ARG A 51 -4.12 1.65 -15.23
C ARG A 51 -2.94 1.76 -16.19
N ARG A 52 -1.73 1.97 -15.66
CA ARG A 52 -0.51 2.09 -16.48
C ARG A 52 0.06 0.74 -16.91
N LEU A 53 0.02 -0.26 -16.04
CA LEU A 53 0.75 -1.51 -16.25
C LEU A 53 -0.16 -2.69 -16.62
N GLY A 54 -1.44 -2.62 -16.29
CA GLY A 54 -2.37 -3.74 -16.47
C GLY A 54 -2.09 -4.92 -15.54
N PRO A 55 -2.79 -6.04 -15.72
CA PRO A 55 -2.53 -7.29 -15.01
C PRO A 55 -1.33 -8.05 -15.61
N GLY A 56 -0.82 -9.05 -14.87
CA GLY A 56 0.14 -10.04 -15.39
C GLY A 56 1.60 -9.82 -14.99
N LEU A 57 1.91 -8.80 -14.16
CA LEU A 57 3.26 -8.66 -13.62
C LEU A 57 3.43 -9.43 -12.30
N LEU A 58 4.67 -9.59 -11.88
CA LEU A 58 5.01 -10.17 -10.58
C LEU A 58 4.57 -9.26 -9.42
N GLU A 59 4.22 -9.84 -8.27
CA GLU A 59 3.87 -9.10 -7.05
C GLU A 59 4.95 -8.08 -6.67
N SER A 60 6.23 -8.45 -6.76
CA SER A 60 7.36 -7.56 -6.48
C SER A 60 7.42 -6.33 -7.38
N ALA A 61 6.96 -6.44 -8.63
CA ALA A 61 6.91 -5.29 -9.54
C ALA A 61 5.80 -4.32 -9.13
N TYR A 62 4.60 -4.84 -8.83
CA TYR A 62 3.49 -4.02 -8.33
C TYR A 62 3.84 -3.37 -6.99
N MET A 63 4.49 -4.10 -6.08
CA MET A 63 4.93 -3.56 -4.78
C MET A 63 5.84 -2.35 -4.97
N LYS A 64 6.85 -2.45 -5.83
CA LYS A 64 7.76 -1.33 -6.11
C LYS A 64 7.05 -0.13 -6.71
N CYS A 65 6.16 -0.36 -7.70
CA CYS A 65 5.42 0.73 -8.35
C CYS A 65 4.44 1.39 -7.38
N LEU A 66 3.72 0.61 -6.58
CA LEU A 66 2.80 1.14 -5.57
C LEU A 66 3.56 1.93 -4.49
N THR A 67 4.68 1.40 -4.02
CA THR A 67 5.54 2.11 -3.05
C THR A 67 5.99 3.47 -3.60
N PHE A 68 6.41 3.53 -4.86
CA PHE A 68 6.78 4.78 -5.52
C PHE A 68 5.63 5.79 -5.54
N GLU A 69 4.42 5.37 -5.94
CA GLU A 69 3.24 6.24 -5.94
C GLU A 69 2.89 6.77 -4.55
N LEU A 70 2.95 5.91 -3.53
CA LEU A 70 2.66 6.27 -2.14
C LEU A 70 3.69 7.26 -1.57
N GLN A 71 4.98 7.01 -1.82
CA GLN A 71 6.06 7.92 -1.42
C GLN A 71 5.97 9.27 -2.12
N SER A 72 5.54 9.29 -3.38
CA SER A 72 5.29 10.53 -4.13
C SER A 72 4.14 11.38 -3.54
N LYS A 73 3.28 10.77 -2.71
CA LYS A 73 2.25 11.47 -1.91
C LYS A 73 2.76 11.92 -0.53
N GLY A 74 4.05 11.71 -0.21
CA GLY A 74 4.64 12.07 1.06
C GLY A 74 4.37 11.08 2.19
N LEU A 75 3.82 9.89 1.90
CA LEU A 75 3.50 8.89 2.93
C LEU A 75 4.75 8.14 3.38
N LYS A 76 4.83 7.85 4.67
CA LYS A 76 5.86 6.98 5.26
C LYS A 76 5.55 5.53 4.96
N ILE A 77 6.48 4.82 4.33
CA ILE A 77 6.31 3.45 3.86
C ILE A 77 7.41 2.57 4.43
N GLU A 78 7.00 1.45 5.03
CA GLU A 78 7.90 0.32 5.32
C GLU A 78 7.52 -0.84 4.41
N ILE A 79 8.50 -1.41 3.73
CA ILE A 79 8.33 -2.56 2.83
C ILE A 79 8.98 -3.81 3.44
N GLU A 80 8.40 -4.97 3.14
CA GLU A 80 8.89 -6.27 3.61
C GLU A 80 9.20 -6.28 5.11
N LYS A 81 8.36 -5.61 5.89
CA LYS A 81 8.59 -5.46 7.34
C LYS A 81 8.46 -6.81 8.04
N PRO A 82 9.51 -7.28 8.74
CA PRO A 82 9.45 -8.53 9.50
C PRO A 82 8.34 -8.51 10.56
N LEU A 83 7.62 -9.61 10.67
CA LEU A 83 6.50 -9.76 11.60
C LEU A 83 6.72 -10.99 12.49
N PRO A 84 7.24 -10.83 13.72
CA PRO A 84 7.49 -11.94 14.61
C PRO A 84 6.16 -12.53 15.14
N LEU A 85 6.12 -13.85 15.33
CA LEU A 85 5.06 -14.53 16.05
C LEU A 85 5.41 -14.59 17.54
N VAL A 86 4.47 -14.20 18.40
CA VAL A 86 4.59 -14.40 19.84
C VAL A 86 3.58 -15.46 20.30
N TYR A 87 4.08 -16.56 20.86
CA TYR A 87 3.26 -17.62 21.40
C TYR A 87 3.63 -17.91 22.86
N LYS A 88 2.69 -17.73 23.78
CA LYS A 88 2.92 -17.91 25.24
C LYS A 88 4.16 -17.20 25.77
N GLY A 89 4.40 -15.97 25.31
CA GLY A 89 5.57 -15.18 25.69
C GLY A 89 6.87 -15.52 24.95
N LEU A 90 6.90 -16.59 24.16
CA LEU A 90 8.03 -16.94 23.30
C LEU A 90 7.92 -16.21 21.97
N ARG A 91 8.90 -15.35 21.71
CA ARG A 91 9.03 -14.67 20.40
C ARG A 91 9.73 -15.61 19.41
N MET A 92 9.09 -15.83 18.28
CA MET A 92 9.60 -16.65 17.19
C MET A 92 9.70 -15.82 15.92
N ASP A 93 10.88 -15.85 15.30
CA ASP A 93 11.12 -15.20 14.01
C ASP A 93 10.99 -16.26 12.91
N ILE A 94 9.77 -16.42 12.38
CA ILE A 94 9.42 -17.49 11.44
C ILE A 94 9.30 -16.98 9.99
N GLY A 95 9.81 -15.79 9.72
CA GLY A 95 9.91 -15.24 8.37
C GLY A 95 8.64 -14.61 7.82
N TYR A 96 7.60 -14.35 8.65
CA TYR A 96 6.46 -13.55 8.23
C TYR A 96 6.91 -12.11 7.94
N ARG A 97 6.40 -11.54 6.87
CA ARG A 97 6.66 -10.16 6.47
C ARG A 97 5.40 -9.52 5.93
N LEU A 98 5.21 -8.25 6.26
CA LEU A 98 4.20 -7.40 5.64
C LEU A 98 4.76 -6.89 4.32
N ASP A 99 4.01 -6.95 3.23
CA ASP A 99 4.46 -6.40 1.95
C ASP A 99 4.69 -4.90 2.07
N ILE A 100 3.67 -4.14 2.48
CA ILE A 100 3.76 -2.69 2.71
C ILE A 100 3.01 -2.33 3.99
N LEU A 101 3.64 -1.50 4.82
CA LEU A 101 3.00 -0.82 5.95
C LEU A 101 3.03 0.69 5.71
N VAL A 102 1.86 1.30 5.62
CA VAL A 102 1.67 2.72 5.34
C VAL A 102 1.37 3.47 6.63
N GLU A 103 2.15 4.54 6.91
CA GLU A 103 2.02 5.42 8.10
C GLU A 103 1.96 4.62 9.42
N ASN A 104 2.65 3.49 9.50
CA ASN A 104 2.57 2.57 10.64
C ASN A 104 1.12 2.21 11.05
N THR A 105 0.16 2.32 10.14
CA THR A 105 -1.29 2.23 10.40
C THR A 105 -1.98 1.21 9.51
N LEU A 106 -1.79 1.28 8.19
CA LEU A 106 -2.49 0.47 7.21
C LEU A 106 -1.57 -0.59 6.62
N ILE A 107 -1.97 -1.86 6.69
CA ILE A 107 -1.30 -2.96 6.00
C ILE A 107 -1.82 -3.05 4.56
N VAL A 108 -0.91 -3.22 3.60
CA VAL A 108 -1.25 -3.53 2.20
C VAL A 108 -0.55 -4.83 1.83
N GLU A 109 -1.34 -5.83 1.47
CA GLU A 109 -0.89 -7.14 0.99
C GLU A 109 -1.16 -7.23 -0.49
N ILE A 110 -0.14 -7.55 -1.28
CA ILE A 110 -0.19 -7.58 -2.73
C ILE A 110 -0.27 -9.02 -3.21
N LYS A 111 -1.16 -9.27 -4.16
CA LYS A 111 -1.26 -10.54 -4.88
C LYS A 111 -1.29 -10.29 -6.39
N SER A 112 -0.78 -11.27 -7.13
CA SER A 112 -0.88 -11.36 -8.58
C SER A 112 -1.27 -12.80 -8.95
N VAL A 113 -2.48 -13.18 -8.56
CA VAL A 113 -3.01 -14.55 -8.67
C VAL A 113 -4.31 -14.57 -9.47
N GLU A 114 -4.72 -15.74 -9.94
CA GLU A 114 -5.98 -15.89 -10.67
C GLU A 114 -7.19 -15.43 -9.85
N ALA A 115 -7.24 -15.83 -8.57
CA ALA A 115 -8.29 -15.42 -7.63
C ALA A 115 -7.78 -15.36 -6.20
N ILE A 116 -8.28 -14.39 -5.43
CA ILE A 116 -8.12 -14.40 -3.97
C ILE A 116 -8.96 -15.53 -3.39
N ASN A 117 -8.33 -16.34 -2.55
CA ASN A 117 -8.97 -17.44 -1.82
C ASN A 117 -8.93 -17.22 -0.30
N ASP A 118 -9.56 -18.15 0.45
CA ASP A 118 -9.66 -18.04 1.91
C ASP A 118 -8.30 -18.07 2.62
N VAL A 119 -7.30 -18.74 2.06
CA VAL A 119 -5.93 -18.75 2.63
C VAL A 119 -5.30 -17.38 2.58
N HIS A 120 -5.46 -16.63 1.49
CA HIS A 120 -4.97 -15.26 1.38
C HIS A 120 -5.64 -14.33 2.39
N ILE A 121 -6.95 -14.50 2.59
CA ILE A 121 -7.73 -13.73 3.57
C ILE A 121 -7.26 -14.05 4.99
N ALA A 122 -7.14 -15.34 5.33
CA ALA A 122 -6.69 -15.81 6.64
C ALA A 122 -5.28 -15.32 6.97
N GLN A 123 -4.35 -15.34 5.99
CA GLN A 123 -3.00 -14.81 6.14
C GLN A 123 -3.03 -13.33 6.50
N CYS A 124 -3.78 -12.54 5.77
CA CYS A 124 -3.86 -11.10 5.98
C CYS A 124 -4.51 -10.74 7.32
N LEU A 125 -5.56 -11.48 7.76
CA LEU A 125 -6.16 -11.34 9.09
C LEU A 125 -5.18 -11.72 10.20
N THR A 126 -4.34 -12.72 9.98
CA THR A 126 -3.26 -13.09 10.92
C THR A 126 -2.25 -11.97 11.05
N TYR A 127 -1.85 -11.35 9.94
CA TYR A 127 -0.94 -10.20 9.94
C TYR A 127 -1.51 -9.01 10.72
N LEU A 128 -2.80 -8.71 10.55
CA LEU A 128 -3.48 -7.67 11.32
C LEU A 128 -3.39 -7.92 12.83
N LYS A 129 -3.62 -9.16 13.26
CA LYS A 129 -3.54 -9.54 14.69
C LYS A 129 -2.12 -9.45 15.22
N LEU A 130 -1.13 -9.99 14.50
CA LEU A 130 0.26 -10.01 14.93
C LEU A 130 0.88 -8.60 14.95
N ALA A 131 0.50 -7.73 14.02
CA ALA A 131 0.98 -6.35 13.93
C ALA A 131 0.19 -5.37 14.82
N ASP A 132 -0.88 -5.81 15.49
CA ASP A 132 -1.82 -4.97 16.22
C ASP A 132 -2.32 -3.78 15.36
N LYS A 133 -2.79 -4.11 14.16
CA LYS A 133 -3.37 -3.14 13.21
C LYS A 133 -4.84 -3.44 12.99
N LYS A 134 -5.60 -2.41 12.62
CA LYS A 134 -7.07 -2.50 12.49
C LYS A 134 -7.52 -2.75 11.06
N LEU A 135 -6.80 -2.26 10.06
CA LEU A 135 -7.21 -2.32 8.67
C LEU A 135 -6.07 -2.85 7.79
N ALA A 136 -6.43 -3.76 6.88
CA ALA A 136 -5.58 -4.16 5.77
C ALA A 136 -6.33 -4.07 4.44
N LEU A 137 -5.59 -3.77 3.39
CA LEU A 137 -6.01 -3.91 2.01
C LEU A 137 -5.29 -5.12 1.40
N LEU A 138 -6.06 -6.09 0.95
CA LEU A 138 -5.58 -7.21 0.14
C LEU A 138 -5.92 -6.89 -1.31
N ILE A 139 -4.89 -6.70 -2.15
CA ILE A 139 -5.03 -6.19 -3.52
C ILE A 139 -4.49 -7.23 -4.50
N ASN A 140 -5.36 -7.78 -5.32
CA ASN A 140 -4.97 -8.66 -6.43
C ASN A 140 -4.85 -7.86 -7.73
N PHE A 141 -3.62 -7.55 -8.11
CA PHE A 141 -3.34 -6.78 -9.34
C PHE A 141 -3.62 -7.56 -10.64
N ASN A 142 -3.83 -8.87 -10.56
CA ASN A 142 -4.22 -9.66 -11.74
C ASN A 142 -5.71 -9.54 -12.09
N THR A 143 -6.50 -8.85 -11.26
CA THR A 143 -7.95 -8.66 -11.48
C THR A 143 -8.20 -7.39 -12.29
N SER A 144 -9.03 -7.48 -13.32
CA SER A 144 -9.46 -6.31 -14.12
C SER A 144 -10.99 -6.23 -14.19
N PRO A 145 -11.62 -5.11 -13.80
CA PRO A 145 -11.00 -3.89 -13.24
C PRO A 145 -10.47 -4.12 -11.81
N LEU A 146 -9.37 -3.46 -11.44
CA LEU A 146 -8.69 -3.65 -10.16
C LEU A 146 -9.61 -3.55 -8.95
N LYS A 147 -10.62 -2.68 -8.99
CA LYS A 147 -11.58 -2.48 -7.89
C LYS A 147 -12.24 -3.79 -7.41
N GLN A 148 -12.44 -4.76 -8.31
CA GLN A 148 -13.00 -6.08 -7.96
C GLN A 148 -11.98 -6.98 -7.27
N GLY A 149 -10.68 -6.70 -7.43
CA GLY A 149 -9.57 -7.42 -6.79
C GLY A 149 -9.17 -6.85 -5.43
N ILE A 150 -9.87 -5.83 -4.90
CA ILE A 150 -9.53 -5.20 -3.62
C ILE A 150 -10.48 -5.69 -2.54
N LYS A 151 -9.90 -6.23 -1.46
CA LYS A 151 -10.63 -6.59 -0.23
C LYS A 151 -10.12 -5.75 0.94
N ARG A 152 -11.05 -5.22 1.73
CA ARG A 152 -10.78 -4.55 3.01
C ARG A 152 -10.99 -5.55 4.13
N LEU A 153 -9.96 -5.77 4.93
CA LEU A 153 -10.00 -6.71 6.05
C LEU A 153 -9.83 -5.92 7.35
N ILE A 154 -10.70 -6.17 8.32
CA ILE A 154 -10.79 -5.40 9.56
C ILE A 154 -10.55 -6.33 10.74
N ASN A 155 -9.71 -5.90 11.68
CA ASN A 155 -9.49 -6.53 12.97
C ASN A 155 -10.07 -5.62 14.07
N GLY A 156 -11.24 -5.98 14.62
CA GLY A 156 -11.96 -5.18 15.60
C GLY A 156 -12.87 -4.12 14.95
N GLN A 157 -12.97 -2.95 15.57
CA GLN A 157 -13.79 -1.83 15.10
C GLN A 157 -12.92 -0.70 14.58
N LEU A 158 -13.27 -0.16 13.41
CA LEU A 158 -12.72 1.11 12.93
C LEU A 158 -13.47 2.26 13.59
N LEU A 159 -12.74 3.29 14.00
CA LEU A 159 -13.34 4.53 14.49
C LEU A 159 -14.08 5.19 13.32
N SER A 160 -15.40 5.32 13.45
CA SER A 160 -16.18 6.15 12.53
C SER A 160 -15.85 7.59 12.82
N LEU A 161 -15.37 8.33 11.83
CA LEU A 161 -15.37 9.80 11.93
C LEU A 161 -16.84 10.25 12.03
N LYS A 162 -17.17 10.94 13.12
CA LYS A 162 -18.47 11.62 13.27
C LYS A 162 -18.49 12.89 12.44
#